data_3d796f619edc53b771c9807a361074ca
#
_entry.id   3d796f619edc53b771c9807a361074ca
#
_cell.length_a   1.000
_cell.length_b   1.000
_cell.length_c   1.000
_cell.angle_alpha   90.00
_cell.angle_beta   90.00
_cell.angle_gamma   90.00
#
_symmetry.space_group_name_H-M   'P 1'
#
loop_
_entity.id
_entity.type
_entity.pdbx_description
1 polymer ?
#
loop_
_entity_poly.entity_id
_entity_poly.type
_entity_poly.pdbx_seq_one_letter_code
_entity_poly.pdbx_strand_id
1 'polypeptide(L)'
;MQMISKLISVKLGIVASALLLGSCGSSTGNGEVAEASQSQAAAQSDGFVQIFNGKDLEGWDGDRAYWRVEDGVLVGEVTPENPLKNNTFLIWQGGELGDFELKGEFKITEAGNSGVQYRSDLFTEVPYALRGYQADIDGRNSYTGQNYEERKRTTLAYRGQSTTIQPREGELRENVERNAWKGLEVTKSLGDIDSLKSLINAEDWNSFHLVIKGNKLQHYINGVLMSEVTDEDTVNRKMEGLLGIQVHVGPPMKVEYRDLQLKK
;
A
#
# COMPACT_ATOMS: atom_id res chain seq x y z
N MET A 1 -12.22 -54.98 7.79
CA MET A 1 -13.57 -55.39 8.24
C MET A 1 -14.47 -54.14 8.11
N GLN A 2 -15.34 -54.27 7.15
CA GLN A 2 -16.60 -53.58 6.83
C GLN A 2 -16.67 -52.05 6.62
N MET A 3 -16.94 -51.78 5.35
CA MET A 3 -17.63 -50.59 4.78
C MET A 3 -19.01 -50.34 5.43
N ILE A 4 -19.41 -49.08 5.52
CA ILE A 4 -20.83 -48.74 5.33
C ILE A 4 -20.89 -47.44 4.52
N SER A 5 -21.40 -47.60 3.31
CA SER A 5 -21.85 -46.57 2.38
C SER A 5 -23.25 -46.05 2.81
N LYS A 6 -23.50 -44.77 2.70
CA LYS A 6 -24.89 -44.23 2.61
C LYS A 6 -25.00 -43.23 1.48
N LEU A 7 -25.58 -43.69 0.37
CA LEU A 7 -26.27 -42.88 -0.63
C LEU A 7 -27.50 -42.22 -0.02
N ILE A 8 -27.75 -40.95 -0.35
CA ILE A 8 -29.10 -40.36 -0.26
C ILE A 8 -29.40 -39.60 -1.57
N SER A 9 -30.57 -39.97 -2.10
CA SER A 9 -31.12 -39.66 -3.40
C SER A 9 -31.47 -38.19 -3.69
N VAL A 10 -31.34 -37.89 -4.97
CA VAL A 10 -31.88 -36.75 -5.72
C VAL A 10 -33.42 -36.78 -5.74
N LYS A 11 -34.07 -35.65 -5.56
CA LYS A 11 -35.44 -35.42 -6.04
C LYS A 11 -35.48 -34.22 -6.98
N LEU A 12 -35.75 -34.56 -8.23
CA LEU A 12 -36.06 -33.69 -9.36
C LEU A 12 -37.51 -33.24 -9.26
N GLY A 13 -37.78 -31.95 -9.29
CA GLY A 13 -39.12 -31.36 -9.37
C GLY A 13 -39.26 -30.56 -10.66
N ILE A 14 -39.99 -31.15 -11.62
CA ILE A 14 -40.43 -30.49 -12.86
C ILE A 14 -41.79 -29.85 -12.57
N VAL A 15 -41.97 -28.57 -12.93
CA VAL A 15 -43.26 -27.94 -13.11
C VAL A 15 -43.28 -27.24 -14.46
N ALA A 16 -44.28 -27.65 -15.26
CA ALA A 16 -44.50 -27.28 -16.64
C ALA A 16 -45.45 -26.08 -16.78
N SER A 17 -45.20 -25.29 -17.80
CA SER A 17 -46.08 -24.62 -18.77
C SER A 17 -47.36 -23.92 -18.36
N ALA A 18 -47.51 -22.68 -18.84
CA ALA A 18 -48.70 -22.23 -19.52
C ALA A 18 -48.36 -21.11 -20.53
N LEU A 19 -48.56 -21.41 -21.82
CA LEU A 19 -48.68 -20.45 -22.91
C LEU A 19 -50.04 -19.76 -22.85
N LEU A 20 -50.08 -18.45 -23.08
CA LEU A 20 -51.27 -17.74 -23.56
C LEU A 20 -50.89 -16.86 -24.73
N LEU A 21 -51.44 -17.20 -25.89
CA LEU A 21 -51.43 -16.41 -27.15
C LEU A 21 -52.52 -15.33 -27.07
N GLY A 22 -52.20 -14.13 -27.50
CA GLY A 22 -53.14 -13.00 -27.66
C GLY A 22 -52.59 -11.97 -28.64
N SER A 23 -52.99 -12.15 -29.83
CA SER A 23 -53.54 -11.32 -30.93
C SER A 23 -53.04 -9.88 -31.21
N CYS A 24 -52.80 -9.69 -32.49
CA CYS A 24 -52.39 -8.54 -33.27
C CYS A 24 -53.10 -7.19 -32.98
N GLY A 25 -52.33 -6.11 -33.10
CA GLY A 25 -52.82 -4.75 -33.35
C GLY A 25 -51.71 -3.93 -34.00
N SER A 26 -51.84 -3.68 -35.33
CA SER A 26 -50.98 -2.82 -36.11
C SER A 26 -51.21 -1.34 -35.77
N SER A 27 -50.21 -0.60 -35.45
CA SER A 27 -50.22 0.87 -35.49
C SER A 27 -48.81 1.38 -35.83
N THR A 28 -48.74 1.98 -37.00
CA THR A 28 -47.55 2.73 -37.49
C THR A 28 -47.42 4.03 -36.70
N GLY A 29 -46.30 4.20 -36.06
CA GLY A 29 -45.91 5.45 -35.40
C GLY A 29 -44.40 5.57 -35.37
N ASN A 30 -43.86 6.55 -36.09
CA ASN A 30 -42.47 7.01 -35.98
C ASN A 30 -42.19 7.37 -34.54
N GLY A 31 -41.26 6.68 -33.91
CA GLY A 31 -40.77 6.99 -32.58
C GLY A 31 -39.26 7.02 -32.61
N GLU A 32 -38.73 8.17 -32.35
CA GLU A 32 -37.31 8.46 -32.10
C GLU A 32 -36.72 7.41 -31.16
N VAL A 33 -35.59 6.89 -31.58
CA VAL A 33 -34.71 6.06 -30.69
C VAL A 33 -34.10 7.05 -29.67
N ALA A 34 -34.72 7.13 -28.51
CA ALA A 34 -34.12 7.80 -27.38
C ALA A 34 -32.91 6.93 -26.93
N GLU A 35 -31.71 7.37 -27.27
CA GLU A 35 -30.48 6.91 -26.65
C GLU A 35 -30.62 7.10 -25.14
N ALA A 36 -30.73 5.99 -24.42
CA ALA A 36 -30.60 5.98 -22.99
C ALA A 36 -29.13 6.34 -22.65
N SER A 37 -28.88 7.63 -22.46
CA SER A 37 -27.66 8.10 -21.85
C SER A 37 -27.58 7.50 -20.45
N GLN A 38 -26.74 6.47 -20.31
CA GLN A 38 -26.30 6.00 -19.01
C GLN A 38 -25.54 7.15 -18.34
N SER A 39 -26.23 7.90 -17.52
CA SER A 39 -25.61 8.79 -16.54
C SER A 39 -24.75 7.91 -15.63
N GLN A 40 -23.46 7.82 -15.92
CA GLN A 40 -22.49 7.44 -14.92
C GLN A 40 -22.62 8.45 -13.78
N ALA A 41 -23.26 8.05 -12.70
CA ALA A 41 -23.21 8.79 -11.46
C ALA A 41 -21.72 9.00 -11.12
N ALA A 42 -21.26 10.22 -11.28
CA ALA A 42 -19.95 10.63 -10.79
C ALA A 42 -19.96 10.32 -9.28
N ALA A 43 -19.26 9.26 -8.89
CA ALA A 43 -18.95 9.00 -7.51
C ALA A 43 -18.32 10.28 -6.99
N GLN A 44 -18.91 10.90 -5.96
CA GLN A 44 -18.32 12.05 -5.27
C GLN A 44 -16.90 11.64 -4.89
N SER A 45 -15.89 12.22 -5.54
CA SER A 45 -14.50 11.98 -5.19
C SER A 45 -14.34 12.52 -3.77
N ASP A 46 -13.98 11.67 -2.84
CA ASP A 46 -13.65 12.03 -1.44
C ASP A 46 -12.36 12.86 -1.34
N GLY A 47 -11.96 13.52 -2.44
CA GLY A 47 -10.77 14.34 -2.61
C GLY A 47 -9.51 13.56 -2.97
N PHE A 48 -9.60 12.24 -3.20
CA PHE A 48 -8.47 11.45 -3.68
C PHE A 48 -8.32 11.55 -5.21
N VAL A 49 -7.07 11.64 -5.67
CA VAL A 49 -6.67 11.71 -7.07
C VAL A 49 -5.70 10.57 -7.36
N GLN A 50 -5.91 9.86 -8.48
CA GLN A 50 -4.97 8.83 -8.94
C GLN A 50 -3.62 9.48 -9.30
N ILE A 51 -2.53 8.92 -8.76
CA ILE A 51 -1.15 9.34 -9.03
C ILE A 51 -0.34 8.32 -9.83
N PHE A 52 -0.95 7.17 -10.16
CA PHE A 52 -0.44 6.19 -11.10
C PHE A 52 -1.50 5.93 -12.18
N ASN A 53 -1.09 6.02 -13.46
CA ASN A 53 -2.02 5.96 -14.59
C ASN A 53 -2.36 4.53 -15.06
N GLY A 54 -1.73 3.50 -14.48
CA GLY A 54 -1.93 2.09 -14.84
C GLY A 54 -1.37 1.69 -16.22
N LYS A 55 -0.58 2.54 -16.89
CA LYS A 55 -0.11 2.30 -18.27
C LYS A 55 1.41 2.29 -18.37
N ASP A 56 2.04 3.28 -17.76
CA ASP A 56 3.48 3.51 -17.82
C ASP A 56 3.98 4.22 -16.57
N LEU A 57 5.26 4.55 -16.54
CA LEU A 57 5.88 5.26 -15.42
C LEU A 57 5.86 6.79 -15.59
N GLU A 58 4.94 7.36 -16.38
CA GLU A 58 4.76 8.80 -16.45
C GLU A 58 4.42 9.37 -15.05
N GLY A 59 5.09 10.47 -14.67
CA GLY A 59 4.96 11.05 -13.33
C GLY A 59 5.76 10.33 -12.24
N TRP A 60 6.59 9.34 -12.61
CA TRP A 60 7.47 8.61 -11.71
C TRP A 60 8.89 8.50 -12.27
N ASP A 61 9.90 8.67 -11.42
CA ASP A 61 11.32 8.53 -11.78
C ASP A 61 12.02 7.48 -10.91
N GLY A 62 12.77 6.60 -11.57
CA GLY A 62 13.47 5.49 -10.92
C GLY A 62 14.25 4.64 -11.93
N ASP A 63 15.07 3.74 -11.44
CA ASP A 63 15.88 2.86 -12.28
C ASP A 63 15.02 1.86 -13.04
N ARG A 64 14.97 1.99 -14.37
CA ARG A 64 14.20 1.13 -15.28
C ARG A 64 14.71 -0.31 -15.34
N ALA A 65 15.88 -0.59 -14.80
CA ALA A 65 16.36 -1.96 -14.65
C ALA A 65 15.58 -2.75 -13.59
N TYR A 66 14.93 -2.06 -12.65
CA TYR A 66 14.18 -2.66 -11.55
C TYR A 66 12.69 -2.32 -11.57
N TRP A 67 12.30 -1.22 -12.26
CA TRP A 67 10.91 -0.73 -12.25
C TRP A 67 10.29 -0.76 -13.66
N ARG A 68 9.07 -1.28 -13.76
CA ARG A 68 8.26 -1.34 -14.98
C ARG A 68 6.76 -1.35 -14.66
N VAL A 69 5.95 -1.31 -15.69
CA VAL A 69 4.51 -1.54 -15.59
C VAL A 69 4.16 -2.82 -16.35
N GLU A 70 3.41 -3.71 -15.71
CA GLU A 70 2.85 -4.94 -16.28
C GLU A 70 1.37 -5.03 -15.92
N ASP A 71 0.50 -5.24 -16.92
CA ASP A 71 -0.95 -5.46 -16.74
C ASP A 71 -1.64 -4.43 -15.82
N GLY A 72 -1.25 -3.15 -15.92
CA GLY A 72 -1.82 -2.08 -15.12
C GLY A 72 -1.23 -1.92 -13.72
N VAL A 73 -0.16 -2.64 -13.41
CA VAL A 73 0.46 -2.70 -12.09
C VAL A 73 1.89 -2.17 -12.16
N LEU A 74 2.30 -1.36 -11.18
CA LEU A 74 3.71 -1.02 -10.95
C LEU A 74 4.43 -2.25 -10.40
N VAL A 75 5.50 -2.67 -11.05
CA VAL A 75 6.31 -3.82 -10.66
C VAL A 75 7.72 -3.37 -10.33
N GLY A 76 8.15 -3.66 -9.11
CA GLY A 76 9.53 -3.58 -8.67
C GLY A 76 10.12 -4.97 -8.48
N GLU A 77 11.26 -5.26 -9.13
CA GLU A 77 11.80 -6.62 -9.13
C GLU A 77 13.32 -6.65 -9.07
N VAL A 78 13.84 -7.58 -8.28
CA VAL A 78 15.25 -8.00 -8.25
C VAL A 78 15.32 -9.45 -8.66
N THR A 79 16.14 -9.75 -9.69
CA THR A 79 16.36 -11.12 -10.14
C THR A 79 17.79 -11.59 -9.83
N PRO A 80 18.08 -12.90 -9.89
CA PRO A 80 19.44 -13.40 -9.74
C PRO A 80 20.44 -12.81 -10.76
N GLU A 81 19.94 -12.49 -11.97
CA GLU A 81 20.74 -11.94 -13.08
C GLU A 81 20.97 -10.43 -12.92
N ASN A 82 20.07 -9.75 -12.19
CA ASN A 82 20.15 -8.31 -11.92
C ASN A 82 20.06 -8.01 -10.43
N PRO A 83 21.09 -8.35 -9.64
CA PRO A 83 21.11 -8.14 -8.21
C PRO A 83 21.26 -6.66 -7.88
N LEU A 84 20.51 -6.22 -6.86
CA LEU A 84 20.57 -4.85 -6.35
C LEU A 84 21.74 -4.68 -5.36
N LYS A 85 22.48 -3.56 -5.44
CA LYS A 85 23.59 -3.25 -4.52
C LYS A 85 23.17 -2.36 -3.35
N ASN A 86 22.20 -1.47 -3.58
CA ASN A 86 21.65 -0.55 -2.60
C ASN A 86 20.14 -0.46 -2.80
N ASN A 87 19.40 -0.07 -1.75
CA ASN A 87 17.98 0.23 -1.90
C ASN A 87 17.77 1.30 -2.97
N THR A 88 16.81 1.06 -3.86
CA THR A 88 16.41 1.98 -4.92
C THR A 88 14.91 2.28 -4.84
N PHE A 89 14.53 3.45 -5.31
CA PHE A 89 13.16 3.93 -5.20
C PHE A 89 12.61 4.34 -6.57
N LEU A 90 11.32 4.12 -6.74
CA LEU A 90 10.53 4.79 -7.76
C LEU A 90 9.91 6.03 -7.10
N ILE A 91 10.33 7.23 -7.53
CA ILE A 91 10.06 8.51 -6.87
C ILE A 91 8.95 9.24 -7.65
N TRP A 92 7.87 9.58 -6.97
CA TRP A 92 6.79 10.37 -7.55
C TRP A 92 7.23 11.81 -7.86
N GLN A 93 6.91 12.29 -9.06
CA GLN A 93 7.36 13.59 -9.57
C GLN A 93 6.33 14.72 -9.40
N GLY A 94 5.25 14.47 -8.66
CA GLY A 94 4.22 15.49 -8.40
C GLY A 94 4.57 16.51 -7.30
N GLY A 95 5.84 16.55 -6.88
CA GLY A 95 6.38 17.50 -5.90
C GLY A 95 6.43 16.96 -4.47
N GLU A 96 6.83 17.82 -3.54
CA GLU A 96 6.91 17.48 -2.13
C GLU A 96 5.52 17.46 -1.48
N LEU A 97 5.38 16.61 -0.46
CA LEU A 97 4.15 16.43 0.30
C LEU A 97 4.38 16.83 1.77
N GLY A 98 3.53 17.73 2.26
CA GLY A 98 3.40 18.08 3.66
C GLY A 98 2.39 17.16 4.37
N ASP A 99 1.19 17.68 4.64
CA ASP A 99 0.05 16.87 5.09
C ASP A 99 -0.61 16.18 3.90
N PHE A 100 -0.92 14.89 4.04
CA PHE A 100 -1.57 14.13 2.98
C PHE A 100 -2.20 12.83 3.50
N GLU A 101 -3.08 12.27 2.68
CA GLU A 101 -3.50 10.88 2.78
C GLU A 101 -3.09 10.14 1.49
N LEU A 102 -2.55 8.95 1.61
CA LEU A 102 -2.18 8.10 0.48
C LEU A 102 -2.79 6.71 0.67
N LYS A 103 -3.53 6.25 -0.32
CA LYS A 103 -4.08 4.90 -0.41
C LYS A 103 -3.48 4.16 -1.58
N GLY A 104 -3.46 2.84 -1.49
CA GLY A 104 -3.06 1.96 -2.56
C GLY A 104 -3.14 0.50 -2.14
N GLU A 105 -2.77 -0.36 -3.06
CA GLU A 105 -2.64 -1.78 -2.79
C GLU A 105 -1.23 -2.25 -3.13
N PHE A 106 -0.75 -3.24 -2.38
CA PHE A 106 0.53 -3.91 -2.64
C PHE A 106 0.38 -5.42 -2.56
N LYS A 107 1.23 -6.11 -3.32
CA LYS A 107 1.49 -7.55 -3.20
C LYS A 107 2.99 -7.77 -3.28
N ILE A 108 3.53 -8.67 -2.45
CA ILE A 108 4.97 -8.90 -2.36
C ILE A 108 5.27 -10.38 -2.17
N THR A 109 6.34 -10.87 -2.79
CA THR A 109 6.83 -12.24 -2.62
C THR A 109 7.40 -12.45 -1.21
N GLU A 110 7.39 -13.67 -0.69
CA GLU A 110 7.82 -14.02 0.67
C GLU A 110 9.19 -13.44 1.05
N ALA A 111 10.17 -13.51 0.15
CA ALA A 111 11.53 -13.02 0.40
C ALA A 111 11.69 -11.50 0.24
N GLY A 112 10.63 -10.81 -0.21
CA GLY A 112 10.65 -9.40 -0.54
C GLY A 112 10.72 -8.49 0.67
N ASN A 113 11.34 -7.31 0.47
CA ASN A 113 11.29 -6.18 1.37
C ASN A 113 11.11 -4.90 0.55
N SER A 114 10.21 -4.05 0.98
CA SER A 114 9.78 -2.83 0.30
C SER A 114 9.23 -1.83 1.32
N GLY A 115 8.63 -0.76 0.85
CA GLY A 115 7.96 0.24 1.68
C GLY A 115 7.51 1.45 0.87
N VAL A 116 6.59 2.19 1.45
CA VAL A 116 6.17 3.51 0.95
C VAL A 116 6.89 4.56 1.77
N GLN A 117 7.83 5.25 1.12
CA GLN A 117 8.63 6.29 1.76
C GLN A 117 8.05 7.67 1.48
N TYR A 118 8.03 8.54 2.49
CA TYR A 118 7.40 9.86 2.41
C TYR A 118 8.15 10.90 3.25
N ARG A 119 7.88 12.19 2.97
CA ARG A 119 8.58 13.33 3.58
C ARG A 119 10.10 13.11 3.58
N SER A 120 10.62 12.65 2.45
CA SER A 120 12.00 12.21 2.30
C SER A 120 12.84 13.20 1.52
N ASP A 121 14.15 13.18 1.81
CA ASP A 121 15.17 13.85 1.00
C ASP A 121 15.78 12.85 0.01
N LEU A 122 16.28 13.36 -1.13
CA LEU A 122 17.18 12.57 -1.97
C LEU A 122 18.48 12.28 -1.20
N PHE A 123 18.91 11.02 -1.25
CA PHE A 123 20.22 10.61 -0.77
C PHE A 123 21.18 10.54 -1.97
N THR A 124 21.82 11.69 -2.28
CA THR A 124 22.54 11.93 -3.55
C THR A 124 23.79 11.06 -3.75
N GLU A 125 24.27 10.40 -2.70
CA GLU A 125 25.43 9.48 -2.77
C GLU A 125 25.08 8.16 -3.49
N VAL A 126 23.77 7.83 -3.61
CA VAL A 126 23.29 6.63 -4.28
C VAL A 126 22.15 7.03 -5.22
N PRO A 127 22.24 6.66 -6.51
CA PRO A 127 21.16 6.96 -7.47
C PRO A 127 19.80 6.43 -7.00
N TYR A 128 18.77 7.25 -7.19
CA TYR A 128 17.38 6.93 -6.81
C TYR A 128 17.20 6.50 -5.34
N ALA A 129 18.08 6.89 -4.44
CA ALA A 129 17.93 6.60 -3.03
C ALA A 129 17.24 7.75 -2.29
N LEU A 130 16.37 7.39 -1.36
CA LEU A 130 15.68 8.31 -0.46
C LEU A 130 16.14 8.12 0.99
N ARG A 131 15.93 9.15 1.79
CA ARG A 131 16.19 9.19 3.22
C ARG A 131 15.02 9.88 3.93
N GLY A 132 14.28 9.18 4.78
CA GLY A 132 13.10 9.72 5.48
C GLY A 132 12.17 8.64 6.01
N TYR A 133 10.92 9.01 6.36
CA TYR A 133 9.93 8.08 6.92
C TYR A 133 9.48 7.03 5.89
N GLN A 134 9.20 5.84 6.39
CA GLN A 134 8.76 4.70 5.58
C GLN A 134 7.66 3.90 6.29
N ALA A 135 6.60 3.61 5.58
CA ALA A 135 5.68 2.55 5.93
C ALA A 135 6.24 1.25 5.39
N ASP A 136 6.76 0.41 6.27
CA ASP A 136 7.43 -0.84 5.89
C ASP A 136 6.45 -1.89 5.36
N ILE A 137 6.92 -2.62 4.35
CA ILE A 137 6.25 -3.74 3.70
C ILE A 137 7.28 -4.85 3.48
N ASP A 138 7.00 -6.05 4.00
CA ASP A 138 7.85 -7.22 3.76
C ASP A 138 7.01 -8.50 3.59
N GLY A 139 7.50 -9.43 2.77
CA GLY A 139 6.74 -10.63 2.39
C GLY A 139 6.51 -11.62 3.53
N ARG A 140 7.35 -11.62 4.58
CA ARG A 140 7.17 -12.45 5.77
C ARG A 140 6.29 -11.79 6.82
N ASN A 141 5.83 -10.58 6.55
CA ASN A 141 5.06 -9.77 7.48
C ASN A 141 5.71 -9.62 8.86
N SER A 142 7.05 -9.54 8.88
CA SER A 142 7.82 -9.25 10.11
C SER A 142 7.77 -7.77 10.44
N TYR A 143 7.81 -6.91 9.41
CA TYR A 143 7.89 -5.46 9.53
C TYR A 143 6.67 -4.73 8.95
N THR A 144 5.88 -5.37 8.08
CA THR A 144 4.71 -4.76 7.45
C THR A 144 3.83 -4.04 8.47
N GLY A 145 3.57 -2.75 8.22
CA GLY A 145 2.76 -1.88 9.06
C GLY A 145 3.51 -1.13 10.16
N GLN A 146 4.84 -1.36 10.35
CA GLN A 146 5.64 -0.51 11.23
C GLN A 146 5.98 0.83 10.59
N ASN A 147 6.39 1.81 11.42
CA ASN A 147 6.95 3.08 10.98
C ASN A 147 8.46 3.05 11.15
N TYR A 148 9.17 3.21 10.05
CA TYR A 148 10.63 3.23 9.99
C TYR A 148 11.11 4.58 9.44
N GLU A 149 12.32 4.98 9.73
CA GLU A 149 12.97 6.13 9.10
C GLU A 149 14.29 5.71 8.45
N GLU A 150 14.24 5.51 7.14
CA GLU A 150 15.35 5.03 6.32
C GLU A 150 16.55 5.98 6.41
N ARG A 151 17.72 5.43 6.68
CA ARG A 151 19.01 6.16 6.78
C ARG A 151 19.03 7.28 7.83
N LYS A 152 18.13 7.25 8.82
CA LYS A 152 18.06 8.21 9.93
C LYS A 152 17.85 7.50 11.27
N ARG A 153 16.67 7.68 11.91
CA ARG A 153 16.40 7.19 13.28
C ARG A 153 15.96 5.72 13.36
N THR A 154 15.80 5.05 12.21
CA THR A 154 15.35 3.65 12.13
C THR A 154 13.92 3.44 12.62
N THR A 155 13.62 2.41 13.42
CA THR A 155 12.24 2.15 13.85
C THR A 155 11.75 3.24 14.80
N LEU A 156 10.61 3.84 14.45
CA LEU A 156 9.88 4.84 15.23
C LEU A 156 8.63 4.28 15.91
N ALA A 157 8.02 3.24 15.34
CA ALA A 157 6.96 2.46 15.96
C ALA A 157 6.92 1.06 15.34
N TYR A 158 6.91 0.03 16.17
CA TYR A 158 6.62 -1.33 15.70
C TYR A 158 5.12 -1.49 15.45
N ARG A 159 4.75 -2.49 14.64
CA ARG A 159 3.34 -2.88 14.51
C ARG A 159 2.72 -3.12 15.89
N GLY A 160 1.52 -2.59 16.11
CA GLY A 160 0.81 -2.67 17.38
C GLY A 160 1.12 -1.54 18.36
N GLN A 161 1.93 -0.54 17.96
CA GLN A 161 2.32 0.56 18.84
C GLN A 161 1.80 1.91 18.39
N SER A 162 1.33 2.71 19.34
CA SER A 162 1.29 4.17 19.26
C SER A 162 2.45 4.72 20.08
N THR A 163 3.27 5.58 19.47
CA THR A 163 4.51 6.09 20.07
C THR A 163 4.59 7.61 20.04
N THR A 164 5.34 8.17 20.97
CA THR A 164 5.88 9.53 20.88
C THR A 164 7.38 9.45 20.69
N ILE A 165 7.91 10.23 19.74
CA ILE A 165 9.34 10.28 19.43
C ILE A 165 9.93 11.53 20.04
N GLN A 166 10.79 11.35 21.02
CA GLN A 166 11.50 12.42 21.70
C GLN A 166 12.85 12.72 21.05
N PRO A 167 13.29 13.98 21.03
CA PRO A 167 14.64 14.33 20.59
C PRO A 167 15.70 13.69 21.49
N ARG A 168 16.88 13.46 20.93
CA ARG A 168 18.08 13.01 21.65
C ARG A 168 19.26 13.89 21.28
N GLU A 169 20.11 14.19 22.25
CA GLU A 169 21.38 14.88 22.02
C GLU A 169 22.40 13.93 21.40
N GLY A 170 23.36 14.47 20.63
CA GLY A 170 24.43 13.71 20.01
C GLY A 170 24.11 13.24 18.59
N GLU A 171 24.99 12.42 18.05
CA GLU A 171 24.88 11.91 16.69
C GLU A 171 23.72 10.89 16.53
N LEU A 172 23.06 10.90 15.36
CA LEU A 172 21.94 10.01 15.09
C LEU A 172 22.28 8.53 15.36
N ARG A 173 23.46 8.07 14.91
CA ARG A 173 23.89 6.67 15.07
C ARG A 173 24.05 6.24 16.52
N GLU A 174 24.49 7.13 17.39
CA GLU A 174 24.66 6.87 18.82
C GLU A 174 23.32 6.70 19.53
N ASN A 175 22.27 7.28 18.95
CA ASN A 175 20.90 7.24 19.44
C ASN A 175 20.02 6.15 18.79
N VAL A 176 20.62 5.22 18.02
CA VAL A 176 19.96 4.03 17.51
C VAL A 176 20.46 2.82 18.30
N GLU A 177 19.53 2.04 18.84
CA GLU A 177 19.82 0.79 19.55
C GLU A 177 18.86 -0.32 19.08
N ARG A 178 19.42 -1.48 18.71
CA ARG A 178 18.63 -2.62 18.22
C ARG A 178 17.67 -2.25 17.07
N ASN A 179 18.17 -1.40 16.16
CA ASN A 179 17.43 -0.88 15.02
C ASN A 179 16.18 -0.06 15.41
N ALA A 180 16.19 0.61 16.56
CA ALA A 180 15.13 1.52 16.99
C ALA A 180 15.72 2.80 17.60
N TRP A 181 14.99 3.89 17.50
CA TRP A 181 15.36 5.18 18.09
C TRP A 181 15.27 5.13 19.61
N LYS A 182 16.31 5.56 20.32
CA LYS A 182 16.33 5.61 21.81
C LYS A 182 15.31 6.58 22.40
N GLY A 183 14.82 7.53 21.62
CA GLY A 183 13.76 8.46 22.01
C GLY A 183 12.35 7.95 21.70
N LEU A 184 12.20 6.68 21.32
CA LEU A 184 10.90 6.04 21.12
C LEU A 184 10.25 5.72 22.47
N GLU A 185 9.09 6.31 22.74
CA GLU A 185 8.25 6.06 23.92
C GLU A 185 6.93 5.46 23.49
N VAL A 186 6.62 4.22 23.92
CA VAL A 186 5.34 3.58 23.63
C VAL A 186 4.28 4.19 24.54
N THR A 187 3.28 4.85 23.95
CA THR A 187 2.19 5.54 24.68
C THR A 187 0.92 4.72 24.75
N LYS A 188 0.69 3.82 23.77
CA LYS A 188 -0.50 2.98 23.71
C LYS A 188 -0.23 1.71 22.91
N SER A 189 -0.84 0.58 23.32
CA SER A 189 -0.98 -0.61 22.50
C SER A 189 -2.16 -0.47 21.54
N LEU A 190 -1.95 -0.76 20.27
CA LEU A 190 -2.99 -0.80 19.23
C LEU A 190 -3.55 -2.22 19.03
N GLY A 191 -2.94 -3.22 19.66
CA GLY A 191 -3.31 -4.61 19.59
C GLY A 191 -2.11 -5.54 19.76
N ASP A 192 -2.40 -6.82 19.82
CA ASP A 192 -1.38 -7.87 19.87
C ASP A 192 -0.71 -8.01 18.48
N ILE A 193 0.62 -8.14 18.47
CA ILE A 193 1.44 -8.13 17.24
C ILE A 193 1.08 -9.29 16.31
N ASP A 194 0.86 -10.50 16.85
CA ASP A 194 0.55 -11.68 16.04
C ASP A 194 -0.89 -11.62 15.51
N SER A 195 -1.82 -11.12 16.32
CA SER A 195 -3.20 -10.85 15.91
C SER A 195 -3.25 -9.84 14.76
N LEU A 196 -2.50 -8.73 14.84
CA LEU A 196 -2.40 -7.75 13.77
C LEU A 196 -1.69 -8.33 12.53
N LYS A 197 -0.67 -9.16 12.72
CA LYS A 197 0.01 -9.85 11.62
C LYS A 197 -0.93 -10.77 10.85
N SER A 198 -1.83 -11.47 11.54
CA SER A 198 -2.78 -12.39 10.90
C SER A 198 -3.79 -11.71 9.96
N LEU A 199 -3.92 -10.38 10.03
CA LEU A 199 -4.78 -9.58 9.14
C LEU A 199 -4.10 -9.23 7.81
N ILE A 200 -2.83 -9.57 7.62
CA ILE A 200 -2.05 -9.27 6.43
C ILE A 200 -2.00 -10.52 5.54
N ASN A 201 -2.48 -10.40 4.31
CA ASN A 201 -2.51 -11.48 3.33
C ASN A 201 -1.09 -11.76 2.83
N ALA A 202 -0.57 -12.98 3.05
CA ALA A 202 0.75 -13.37 2.55
C ALA A 202 0.69 -13.61 1.03
N GLU A 203 1.63 -13.04 0.29
CA GLU A 203 1.78 -13.16 -1.17
C GLU A 203 0.51 -12.82 -1.98
N ASP A 204 -0.40 -12.05 -1.38
CA ASP A 204 -1.63 -11.57 -2.01
C ASP A 204 -1.82 -10.07 -1.77
N TRP A 205 -2.84 -9.50 -2.40
CA TRP A 205 -3.12 -8.08 -2.32
C TRP A 205 -3.54 -7.64 -0.91
N ASN A 206 -2.93 -6.55 -0.46
CA ASN A 206 -3.26 -5.85 0.77
C ASN A 206 -3.45 -4.37 0.45
N SER A 207 -4.48 -3.76 1.01
CA SER A 207 -4.61 -2.31 0.96
C SER A 207 -3.72 -1.66 2.02
N PHE A 208 -3.16 -0.49 1.69
CA PHE A 208 -2.57 0.40 2.68
C PHE A 208 -3.23 1.77 2.65
N HIS A 209 -3.24 2.45 3.78
CA HIS A 209 -3.67 3.84 3.89
C HIS A 209 -2.75 4.57 4.88
N LEU A 210 -2.05 5.57 4.39
CA LEU A 210 -1.21 6.46 5.19
C LEU A 210 -1.98 7.75 5.45
N VAL A 211 -2.08 8.14 6.72
CA VAL A 211 -2.66 9.43 7.14
C VAL A 211 -1.55 10.22 7.84
N ILE A 212 -1.03 11.22 7.15
CA ILE A 212 0.11 12.02 7.59
C ILE A 212 -0.36 13.45 7.80
N LYS A 213 -0.47 13.87 9.06
CA LYS A 213 -1.02 15.18 9.40
C LYS A 213 -0.24 15.84 10.53
N GLY A 214 0.34 17.01 10.26
CA GLY A 214 1.27 17.65 11.18
C GLY A 214 2.42 16.70 11.52
N ASN A 215 2.68 16.48 12.81
CA ASN A 215 3.67 15.54 13.30
C ASN A 215 3.10 14.14 13.64
N LYS A 216 1.83 13.87 13.27
CA LYS A 216 1.19 12.57 13.48
C LYS A 216 1.21 11.75 12.19
N LEU A 217 1.73 10.52 12.29
CA LEU A 217 1.94 9.59 11.18
C LEU A 217 1.20 8.29 11.52
N GLN A 218 0.22 7.92 10.70
CA GLN A 218 -0.61 6.72 10.93
C GLN A 218 -0.52 5.80 9.73
N HIS A 219 -0.21 4.52 9.96
CA HIS A 219 -0.13 3.49 8.94
C HIS A 219 -1.22 2.44 9.15
N TYR A 220 -2.08 2.27 8.15
CA TYR A 220 -3.15 1.28 8.13
C TYR A 220 -2.85 0.23 7.07
N ILE A 221 -3.09 -1.04 7.39
CA ILE A 221 -3.10 -2.17 6.44
C ILE A 221 -4.47 -2.85 6.56
N ASN A 222 -5.10 -3.09 5.41
CA ASN A 222 -6.44 -3.70 5.32
C ASN A 222 -7.48 -3.01 6.23
N GLY A 223 -7.40 -1.66 6.32
CA GLY A 223 -8.28 -0.83 7.12
C GLY A 223 -7.98 -0.81 8.62
N VAL A 224 -6.95 -1.53 9.08
CA VAL A 224 -6.58 -1.61 10.49
C VAL A 224 -5.34 -0.77 10.78
N LEU A 225 -5.39 0.07 11.82
CA LEU A 225 -4.25 0.87 12.28
C LEU A 225 -3.16 -0.05 12.83
N MET A 226 -2.02 -0.10 12.13
CA MET A 226 -0.88 -0.94 12.49
C MET A 226 0.15 -0.22 13.35
N SER A 227 0.41 1.05 13.06
CA SER A 227 1.30 1.90 13.86
C SER A 227 0.87 3.36 13.82
N GLU A 228 1.16 4.07 14.89
CA GLU A 228 0.96 5.51 15.01
C GLU A 228 2.18 6.15 15.66
N VAL A 229 2.68 7.22 15.08
CA VAL A 229 3.79 8.02 15.60
C VAL A 229 3.33 9.45 15.80
N THR A 230 3.63 10.02 16.97
CA THR A 230 3.64 11.47 17.20
C THR A 230 5.09 11.90 17.33
N ASP A 231 5.61 12.57 16.31
CA ASP A 231 7.03 12.94 16.25
C ASP A 231 7.28 14.32 16.88
N GLU A 232 7.73 14.32 18.12
CA GLU A 232 8.09 15.53 18.87
C GLU A 232 9.56 15.93 18.69
N ASP A 233 10.36 15.16 17.96
CA ASP A 233 11.74 15.47 17.67
C ASP A 233 11.86 16.59 16.63
N THR A 234 11.79 17.83 17.09
CA THR A 234 11.84 19.02 16.23
C THR A 234 13.19 19.21 15.51
N VAL A 235 14.22 18.48 15.90
CA VAL A 235 15.55 18.53 15.28
C VAL A 235 15.60 17.65 14.03
N ASN A 236 15.05 16.44 14.11
CA ASN A 236 15.21 15.42 13.07
C ASN A 236 13.95 15.18 12.22
N ARG A 237 12.77 15.53 12.73
CA ARG A 237 11.52 15.33 12.00
C ARG A 237 11.47 16.14 10.72
N LYS A 238 10.82 15.59 9.70
CA LYS A 238 10.49 16.27 8.46
C LYS A 238 8.99 16.54 8.39
N MET A 239 8.62 17.73 7.95
CA MET A 239 7.22 18.14 7.80
C MET A 239 6.75 18.09 6.36
N GLU A 240 7.67 17.99 5.40
CA GLU A 240 7.43 17.85 3.96
C GLU A 240 8.59 17.13 3.29
N GLY A 241 8.39 16.65 2.07
CA GLY A 241 9.42 16.01 1.25
C GLY A 241 8.84 15.04 0.22
N LEU A 242 9.73 14.30 -0.42
CA LEU A 242 9.42 13.41 -1.53
C LEU A 242 8.65 12.16 -1.09
N LEU A 243 7.88 11.61 -2.05
CA LEU A 243 7.21 10.32 -1.98
C LEU A 243 7.91 9.33 -2.91
N GLY A 244 8.10 8.09 -2.46
CA GLY A 244 8.63 7.01 -3.29
C GLY A 244 8.25 5.64 -2.76
N ILE A 245 8.38 4.64 -3.62
CA ILE A 245 8.21 3.22 -3.27
C ILE A 245 9.52 2.48 -3.47
N GLN A 246 9.84 1.54 -2.58
CA GLN A 246 11.15 0.92 -2.48
C GLN A 246 11.21 -0.46 -3.12
N VAL A 247 12.37 -0.78 -3.75
CA VAL A 247 12.89 -2.13 -3.89
C VAL A 247 14.14 -2.23 -3.01
N HIS A 248 14.13 -3.18 -2.08
CA HIS A 248 15.20 -3.33 -1.10
C HIS A 248 16.29 -4.28 -1.60
N VAL A 249 17.55 -3.95 -1.26
CA VAL A 249 18.69 -4.85 -1.48
C VAL A 249 18.50 -6.15 -0.71
N GLY A 250 18.71 -7.28 -1.39
CA GLY A 250 18.52 -8.58 -0.75
C GLY A 250 18.39 -9.73 -1.73
N PRO A 251 17.71 -10.81 -1.36
CA PRO A 251 17.43 -11.92 -2.26
C PRO A 251 16.52 -11.48 -3.41
N PRO A 252 16.42 -12.30 -4.49
CA PRO A 252 15.44 -12.08 -5.55
C PRO A 252 14.04 -11.90 -4.96
N MET A 253 13.34 -10.86 -5.46
CA MET A 253 12.02 -10.47 -4.97
C MET A 253 11.20 -9.78 -6.04
N LYS A 254 9.89 -9.79 -5.89
CA LYS A 254 8.96 -8.97 -6.65
C LYS A 254 7.99 -8.28 -5.70
N VAL A 255 7.79 -6.98 -5.91
CA VAL A 255 6.71 -6.20 -5.28
C VAL A 255 5.87 -5.55 -6.36
N GLU A 256 4.57 -5.52 -6.14
CA GLU A 256 3.57 -4.99 -7.05
C GLU A 256 2.73 -3.94 -6.32
N TYR A 257 2.45 -2.81 -7.01
CA TYR A 257 1.60 -1.74 -6.48
C TYR A 257 0.54 -1.34 -7.50
N ARG A 258 -0.66 -1.01 -7.03
CA ARG A 258 -1.75 -0.48 -7.87
C ARG A 258 -2.65 0.48 -7.07
N ASP A 259 -3.55 1.16 -7.77
CA ASP A 259 -4.58 2.03 -7.19
C ASP A 259 -4.02 3.10 -6.24
N LEU A 260 -2.85 3.69 -6.62
CA LEU A 260 -2.20 4.73 -5.83
C LEU A 260 -2.99 6.04 -5.92
N GLN A 261 -3.64 6.43 -4.83
CA GLN A 261 -4.53 7.58 -4.72
C GLN A 261 -4.05 8.52 -3.62
N LEU A 262 -3.84 9.78 -3.97
CA LEU A 262 -3.34 10.83 -3.10
C LEU A 262 -4.42 11.89 -2.84
N LYS A 263 -4.49 12.36 -1.59
CA LYS A 263 -5.26 13.53 -1.17
C LYS A 263 -4.36 14.48 -0.36
N LYS A 264 -4.29 15.74 -0.77
CA LYS A 264 -3.55 16.83 -0.11
C LYS A 264 -4.47 17.67 0.77
#